data_2a52e16bc960e0a21dd96d049e9f8a08
#
_entry.id   2a52e16bc960e0a21dd96d049e9f8a08
#
_cell.length_a   1.000
_cell.length_b   1.000
_cell.length_c   1.000
_cell.angle_alpha   90.00
_cell.angle_beta   90.00
_cell.angle_gamma   90.00
#
_symmetry.space_group_name_H-M   'P 1'
#
loop_
_entity.id
_entity.type
_entity.pdbx_description
1 polymer ?
#
loop_
_entity_poly.entity_id
_entity_poly.type
_entity_poly.pdbx_seq_one_letter_code
_entity_poly.pdbx_strand_id
1 'polypeptide(L)'
;MSNKKLHFETLQLHVGQENPDPATDARAVPIYQTTSYVFRNSQHAADRFGLRDAGNIYGRLTNSTQGVFEDRVAALEAGVAGLAVASGAAAVTYALQNIVQAGDHIVAADNLYGGSFNLITHTLATQGVTNTIVNVNDLEALEAAIQPNTKVVYAETFGNPNSDVTNLEDVAAVAHKHNIPFIVDNTFGTPFLIRPIEHGADVVVHSATKFIGGHGSSLGGVIVDGGTFDWKANADKYPSLAKPDPSYHGAVFADVAGKAAFVTRIRAVILRDTGATISPLNAWILLQGLETLSLRVERHVSNALKVVEFLANNPKVEKVNHPSLPSHPDHALYQKYFPNGGGSIFTFEIKGGQEAAWKFIDSLQIFSLLANVADVKSLVIHPYTTTHSQMTPEELAQQHITPSTIRLSIGTEHIDDILDDLKQAFDKI
;
A
#
# COMPACT_ATOMS: atom_id res chain seq x y z
N MET A 1 -22.79 6.27 -20.35
CA MET A 1 -22.78 7.36 -19.33
C MET A 1 -22.17 8.61 -19.93
N SER A 2 -22.64 9.81 -19.55
CA SER A 2 -22.08 11.07 -20.06
C SER A 2 -20.59 11.16 -19.75
N ASN A 3 -19.80 11.87 -20.59
CA ASN A 3 -18.37 12.16 -20.41
C ASN A 3 -18.01 12.92 -19.10
N LYS A 4 -18.84 12.85 -18.08
CA LYS A 4 -18.62 13.53 -16.80
C LYS A 4 -17.70 12.67 -15.91
N LYS A 5 -16.58 13.22 -15.47
CA LYS A 5 -15.69 12.60 -14.49
C LYS A 5 -16.47 12.44 -13.18
N LEU A 6 -16.64 11.20 -12.70
CA LEU A 6 -17.31 10.91 -11.43
C LEU A 6 -16.39 11.26 -10.25
N HIS A 7 -17.00 11.63 -9.11
CA HIS A 7 -16.29 11.86 -7.86
C HIS A 7 -15.92 10.53 -7.19
N PHE A 8 -14.97 10.58 -6.27
CA PHE A 8 -14.41 9.42 -5.58
C PHE A 8 -15.50 8.53 -4.95
N GLU A 9 -16.45 9.14 -4.23
CA GLU A 9 -17.50 8.43 -3.51
C GLU A 9 -18.44 7.68 -4.46
N THR A 10 -18.61 8.17 -5.67
CA THR A 10 -19.37 7.46 -6.71
C THR A 10 -18.55 6.35 -7.34
N LEU A 11 -17.27 6.59 -7.62
CA LEU A 11 -16.37 5.58 -8.17
C LEU A 11 -16.23 4.38 -7.21
N GLN A 12 -16.06 4.63 -5.90
CA GLN A 12 -15.90 3.56 -4.90
C GLN A 12 -17.11 2.64 -4.78
N LEU A 13 -18.29 3.08 -5.24
CA LEU A 13 -19.54 2.31 -5.20
C LEU A 13 -19.89 1.61 -6.51
N HIS A 14 -19.43 2.13 -7.66
CA HIS A 14 -20.00 1.74 -8.95
C HIS A 14 -19.00 1.13 -9.93
N VAL A 15 -17.71 1.44 -9.88
CA VAL A 15 -16.73 0.92 -10.84
C VAL A 15 -16.65 -0.61 -10.75
N GLY A 16 -16.67 -1.26 -11.93
CA GLY A 16 -16.72 -2.71 -12.07
C GLY A 16 -18.09 -3.33 -11.83
N GLN A 17 -19.10 -2.50 -11.50
CA GLN A 17 -20.47 -2.92 -11.18
C GLN A 17 -21.52 -1.98 -11.82
N GLU A 18 -21.19 -1.40 -12.95
CA GLU A 18 -22.07 -0.47 -13.68
C GLU A 18 -23.34 -1.15 -14.17
N ASN A 19 -23.27 -2.46 -14.43
CA ASN A 19 -24.37 -3.31 -14.81
C ASN A 19 -24.61 -4.39 -13.75
N PRO A 20 -25.85 -4.88 -13.60
CA PRO A 20 -26.13 -6.05 -12.75
C PRO A 20 -25.42 -7.29 -13.31
N ASP A 21 -25.31 -8.34 -12.48
CA ASP A 21 -24.78 -9.64 -12.95
C ASP A 21 -25.58 -10.16 -14.15
N PRO A 22 -24.93 -10.47 -15.30
CA PRO A 22 -25.66 -10.80 -16.52
C PRO A 22 -26.39 -12.14 -16.50
N ALA A 23 -26.10 -13.01 -15.51
CA ALA A 23 -26.71 -14.32 -15.40
C ALA A 23 -27.91 -14.32 -14.44
N THR A 24 -27.95 -13.42 -13.45
CA THR A 24 -28.92 -13.47 -12.34
C THR A 24 -29.61 -12.15 -12.07
N ASP A 25 -29.22 -11.08 -12.75
CA ASP A 25 -29.66 -9.69 -12.48
C ASP A 25 -29.33 -9.22 -11.04
N ALA A 26 -28.42 -9.90 -10.34
CA ALA A 26 -28.03 -9.55 -8.99
C ALA A 26 -27.41 -8.15 -8.94
N ARG A 27 -27.87 -7.31 -7.99
CA ARG A 27 -27.32 -5.96 -7.77
C ARG A 27 -25.99 -6.01 -7.02
N ALA A 28 -25.87 -6.88 -6.01
CA ALA A 28 -24.60 -7.10 -5.32
C ALA A 28 -23.65 -7.92 -6.17
N VAL A 29 -22.35 -7.69 -6.03
CA VAL A 29 -21.33 -8.50 -6.73
C VAL A 29 -21.42 -9.94 -6.26
N PRO A 30 -21.65 -10.94 -7.15
CA PRO A 30 -21.67 -12.35 -6.77
C PRO A 30 -20.30 -12.83 -6.34
N ILE A 31 -20.26 -13.83 -5.43
CA ILE A 31 -19.03 -14.53 -5.05
C ILE A 31 -18.89 -15.75 -5.95
N TYR A 32 -18.02 -15.66 -6.97
CA TYR A 32 -17.72 -16.78 -7.87
C TYR A 32 -16.66 -17.70 -7.25
N GLN A 33 -17.09 -18.57 -6.34
CA GLN A 33 -16.22 -19.54 -5.65
C GLN A 33 -15.98 -20.76 -6.54
N THR A 34 -15.09 -20.61 -7.53
CA THR A 34 -14.72 -21.68 -8.47
C THR A 34 -13.24 -21.66 -8.79
N THR A 35 -12.69 -22.85 -9.09
CA THR A 35 -11.29 -23.01 -9.52
C THR A 35 -11.11 -22.88 -11.03
N SER A 36 -12.12 -23.24 -11.83
CA SER A 36 -11.96 -23.40 -13.29
C SER A 36 -13.23 -23.00 -14.03
N TYR A 37 -13.07 -22.70 -15.31
CA TYR A 37 -14.12 -22.23 -16.20
C TYR A 37 -14.18 -23.10 -17.46
N VAL A 38 -15.40 -23.36 -17.96
CA VAL A 38 -15.61 -24.20 -19.15
C VAL A 38 -15.42 -23.39 -20.42
N PHE A 39 -14.68 -23.94 -21.36
CA PHE A 39 -14.53 -23.38 -22.71
C PHE A 39 -15.62 -23.87 -23.63
N ARG A 40 -16.01 -23.02 -24.58
CA ARG A 40 -17.05 -23.36 -25.59
C ARG A 40 -16.60 -24.47 -26.54
N ASN A 41 -15.31 -24.48 -26.90
CA ASN A 41 -14.65 -25.48 -27.76
C ASN A 41 -13.13 -25.36 -27.63
N SER A 42 -12.38 -26.23 -28.32
CA SER A 42 -10.90 -26.27 -28.27
C SER A 42 -10.25 -25.00 -28.80
N GLN A 43 -10.83 -24.36 -29.85
CA GLN A 43 -10.30 -23.09 -30.37
C GLN A 43 -10.44 -21.97 -29.35
N HIS A 44 -11.59 -21.85 -28.68
CA HIS A 44 -11.80 -20.88 -27.60
C HIS A 44 -10.79 -21.09 -26.46
N ALA A 45 -10.52 -22.34 -26.09
CA ALA A 45 -9.49 -22.64 -25.11
C ALA A 45 -8.10 -22.14 -25.57
N ALA A 46 -7.71 -22.47 -26.80
CA ALA A 46 -6.43 -22.05 -27.38
C ALA A 46 -6.29 -20.50 -27.47
N ASP A 47 -7.37 -19.80 -27.75
CA ASP A 47 -7.37 -18.33 -27.85
C ASP A 47 -7.21 -17.68 -26.46
N ARG A 48 -7.86 -18.25 -25.43
CA ARG A 48 -7.70 -17.81 -24.03
C ARG A 48 -6.25 -17.97 -23.55
N PHE A 49 -5.68 -19.16 -23.73
CA PHE A 49 -4.29 -19.44 -23.35
C PHE A 49 -3.27 -18.64 -24.16
N GLY A 50 -3.60 -18.30 -25.39
CA GLY A 50 -2.78 -17.48 -26.28
C GLY A 50 -2.94 -15.96 -26.08
N LEU A 51 -3.70 -15.49 -25.10
CA LEU A 51 -4.02 -14.08 -24.84
C LEU A 51 -4.72 -13.37 -26.03
N ARG A 52 -5.37 -14.14 -26.92
CA ARG A 52 -6.14 -13.61 -28.07
C ARG A 52 -7.59 -13.33 -27.75
N ASP A 53 -8.10 -13.93 -26.67
CA ASP A 53 -9.47 -13.73 -26.17
C ASP A 53 -9.40 -13.48 -24.65
N ALA A 54 -9.99 -12.37 -24.19
CA ALA A 54 -10.00 -12.01 -22.80
C ALA A 54 -11.03 -12.81 -21.99
N GLY A 55 -10.75 -13.11 -20.71
CA GLY A 55 -11.70 -13.70 -19.77
C GLY A 55 -11.10 -14.78 -18.87
N ASN A 56 -11.99 -15.47 -18.18
CA ASN A 56 -11.58 -16.42 -17.14
C ASN A 56 -11.05 -17.74 -17.73
N ILE A 57 -9.99 -18.27 -17.12
CA ILE A 57 -9.37 -19.56 -17.43
C ILE A 57 -9.37 -20.44 -16.17
N TYR A 58 -8.73 -19.94 -15.14
CA TYR A 58 -8.51 -20.62 -13.86
C TYR A 58 -8.49 -19.62 -12.73
N GLY A 59 -9.14 -19.92 -11.62
CA GLY A 59 -9.38 -18.99 -10.51
C GLY A 59 -8.13 -18.37 -9.87
N ARG A 60 -6.95 -18.97 -10.04
CA ARG A 60 -5.68 -18.38 -9.62
C ARG A 60 -5.29 -17.17 -10.46
N LEU A 61 -5.63 -17.18 -11.76
CA LEU A 61 -5.24 -16.11 -12.69
C LEU A 61 -6.30 -15.02 -12.78
N THR A 62 -7.57 -15.43 -12.91
CA THR A 62 -8.71 -14.55 -13.13
C THR A 62 -9.95 -15.08 -12.44
N ASN A 63 -10.73 -14.19 -11.85
CA ASN A 63 -12.03 -14.48 -11.25
C ASN A 63 -12.91 -13.24 -11.30
N SER A 64 -14.18 -13.37 -11.63
CA SER A 64 -15.07 -12.22 -11.82
C SER A 64 -15.26 -11.38 -10.55
N THR A 65 -15.27 -11.99 -9.36
CA THR A 65 -15.36 -11.27 -8.08
C THR A 65 -14.09 -10.48 -7.81
N GLN A 66 -12.92 -11.09 -8.04
CA GLN A 66 -11.62 -10.42 -7.91
C GLN A 66 -11.51 -9.27 -8.91
N GLY A 67 -11.98 -9.46 -10.15
CA GLY A 67 -11.92 -8.45 -11.20
C GLY A 67 -12.65 -7.16 -10.82
N VAL A 68 -13.84 -7.24 -10.20
CA VAL A 68 -14.54 -6.04 -9.73
C VAL A 68 -13.72 -5.27 -8.67
N PHE A 69 -13.07 -5.99 -7.75
CA PHE A 69 -12.19 -5.38 -6.76
C PHE A 69 -10.97 -4.72 -7.41
N GLU A 70 -10.33 -5.39 -8.36
CA GLU A 70 -9.18 -4.89 -9.12
C GLU A 70 -9.51 -3.61 -9.90
N ASP A 71 -10.59 -3.64 -10.67
CA ASP A 71 -11.05 -2.50 -11.49
C ASP A 71 -11.39 -1.28 -10.62
N ARG A 72 -12.05 -1.52 -9.49
CA ARG A 72 -12.45 -0.46 -8.59
C ARG A 72 -11.27 0.22 -7.92
N VAL A 73 -10.31 -0.55 -7.37
CA VAL A 73 -9.10 0.04 -6.78
C VAL A 73 -8.26 0.76 -7.83
N ALA A 74 -8.11 0.18 -9.03
CA ALA A 74 -7.39 0.85 -10.12
C ALA A 74 -8.01 2.20 -10.47
N ALA A 75 -9.34 2.27 -10.58
CA ALA A 75 -10.03 3.53 -10.88
C ALA A 75 -9.90 4.56 -9.74
N LEU A 76 -9.92 4.11 -8.49
CA LEU A 76 -9.75 4.99 -7.32
C LEU A 76 -8.34 5.57 -7.22
N GLU A 77 -7.32 4.82 -7.63
CA GLU A 77 -5.92 5.27 -7.70
C GLU A 77 -5.58 6.05 -8.98
N ALA A 78 -6.54 6.24 -9.89
CA ALA A 78 -6.30 6.80 -11.22
C ALA A 78 -5.35 5.96 -12.10
N GLY A 79 -5.23 4.66 -11.81
CA GLY A 79 -4.44 3.70 -12.59
C GLY A 79 -5.20 3.14 -13.79
N VAL A 80 -4.49 2.41 -14.64
CA VAL A 80 -5.03 1.78 -15.85
C VAL A 80 -5.46 0.34 -15.66
N ALA A 81 -4.89 -0.35 -14.66
CA ALA A 81 -5.24 -1.74 -14.33
C ALA A 81 -4.81 -2.10 -12.90
N GLY A 82 -5.51 -3.06 -12.30
CA GLY A 82 -5.22 -3.60 -10.98
C GLY A 82 -4.98 -5.11 -10.97
N LEU A 83 -4.28 -5.59 -9.95
CA LEU A 83 -4.09 -7.01 -9.67
C LEU A 83 -4.22 -7.27 -8.18
N ALA A 84 -5.21 -8.03 -7.79
CA ALA A 84 -5.41 -8.47 -6.42
C ALA A 84 -4.57 -9.72 -6.10
N VAL A 85 -3.95 -9.73 -4.93
CA VAL A 85 -3.10 -10.80 -4.43
C VAL A 85 -3.41 -11.12 -2.96
N ALA A 86 -2.87 -12.21 -2.43
CA ALA A 86 -3.21 -12.76 -1.13
C ALA A 86 -2.90 -11.84 0.07
N SER A 87 -1.96 -10.90 -0.06
CA SER A 87 -1.54 -10.00 1.01
C SER A 87 -0.81 -8.77 0.47
N GLY A 88 -0.66 -7.73 1.31
CA GLY A 88 0.20 -6.59 1.00
C GLY A 88 1.66 -7.00 0.77
N ALA A 89 2.19 -7.94 1.57
CA ALA A 89 3.53 -8.47 1.37
C ALA A 89 3.70 -9.13 -0.01
N ALA A 90 2.70 -9.88 -0.49
CA ALA A 90 2.70 -10.44 -1.84
C ALA A 90 2.65 -9.33 -2.91
N ALA A 91 1.90 -8.24 -2.67
CA ALA A 91 1.85 -7.11 -3.59
C ALA A 91 3.22 -6.44 -3.76
N VAL A 92 3.89 -6.13 -2.65
CA VAL A 92 5.25 -5.56 -2.68
C VAL A 92 6.24 -6.52 -3.34
N THR A 93 6.25 -7.80 -2.93
CA THR A 93 7.15 -8.82 -3.48
C THR A 93 6.99 -8.95 -4.99
N TYR A 94 5.74 -9.05 -5.47
CA TYR A 94 5.47 -9.22 -6.90
C TYR A 94 5.78 -7.97 -7.72
N ALA A 95 5.50 -6.78 -7.17
CA ALA A 95 5.84 -5.53 -7.82
C ALA A 95 7.35 -5.39 -8.02
N LEU A 96 8.16 -5.72 -7.00
CA LEU A 96 9.62 -5.68 -7.10
C LEU A 96 10.16 -6.78 -8.01
N GLN A 97 9.80 -8.05 -7.79
CA GLN A 97 10.28 -9.19 -8.59
C GLN A 97 9.86 -9.14 -10.07
N ASN A 98 8.89 -8.32 -10.41
CA ASN A 98 8.49 -8.12 -11.80
C ASN A 98 9.59 -7.47 -12.65
N ILE A 99 10.41 -6.62 -12.03
CA ILE A 99 11.42 -5.80 -12.71
C ILE A 99 12.83 -5.93 -12.13
N VAL A 100 12.99 -6.64 -11.02
CA VAL A 100 14.27 -6.82 -10.32
C VAL A 100 14.64 -8.30 -10.32
N GLN A 101 15.91 -8.60 -10.62
CA GLN A 101 16.48 -9.94 -10.62
C GLN A 101 17.90 -9.95 -10.00
N ALA A 102 18.53 -11.11 -9.91
CA ALA A 102 19.91 -11.22 -9.42
C ALA A 102 20.86 -10.28 -10.18
N GLY A 103 21.67 -9.53 -9.44
CA GLY A 103 22.58 -8.52 -9.97
C GLY A 103 21.99 -7.12 -10.10
N ASP A 104 20.70 -6.96 -9.89
CA ASP A 104 20.03 -5.65 -9.89
C ASP A 104 20.10 -4.96 -8.52
N HIS A 105 19.75 -3.68 -8.50
CA HIS A 105 19.79 -2.83 -7.33
C HIS A 105 18.45 -2.11 -7.10
N ILE A 106 18.06 -1.96 -5.82
CA ILE A 106 16.89 -1.22 -5.36
C ILE A 106 17.34 -0.03 -4.53
N VAL A 107 16.79 1.15 -4.79
CA VAL A 107 16.83 2.27 -3.84
C VAL A 107 15.50 2.33 -3.10
N ALA A 108 15.53 2.37 -1.77
CA ALA A 108 14.31 2.37 -0.97
C ALA A 108 14.40 3.36 0.19
N ALA A 109 13.24 3.89 0.57
CA ALA A 109 13.13 4.80 1.70
C ALA A 109 13.55 4.13 3.02
N ASP A 110 14.02 4.94 3.98
CA ASP A 110 14.48 4.47 5.30
C ASP A 110 13.33 4.29 6.32
N ASN A 111 12.16 4.83 6.04
CA ASN A 111 10.98 4.84 6.91
C ASN A 111 9.89 3.83 6.46
N LEU A 112 10.30 2.66 5.97
CA LEU A 112 9.40 1.64 5.46
C LEU A 112 8.74 0.80 6.57
N TYR A 113 7.60 0.21 6.22
CA TYR A 113 7.06 -0.93 6.97
C TYR A 113 8.14 -2.02 7.15
N GLY A 114 8.28 -2.52 8.40
CA GLY A 114 9.36 -3.48 8.72
C GLY A 114 9.37 -4.73 7.83
N GLY A 115 8.22 -5.19 7.34
CA GLY A 115 8.15 -6.31 6.40
C GLY A 115 8.72 -5.97 5.02
N SER A 116 8.48 -4.77 4.51
CA SER A 116 9.06 -4.29 3.25
C SER A 116 10.56 -4.04 3.39
N PHE A 117 10.99 -3.45 4.51
CA PHE A 117 12.40 -3.29 4.84
C PHE A 117 13.12 -4.65 4.84
N ASN A 118 12.63 -5.63 5.60
CA ASN A 118 13.22 -6.97 5.66
C ASN A 118 13.20 -7.70 4.31
N LEU A 119 12.14 -7.55 3.51
CA LEU A 119 12.09 -8.10 2.16
C LEU A 119 13.23 -7.57 1.31
N ILE A 120 13.44 -6.25 1.28
CA ILE A 120 14.43 -5.59 0.44
C ILE A 120 15.86 -5.86 0.93
N THR A 121 16.09 -5.70 2.25
CA THR A 121 17.45 -5.73 2.81
C THR A 121 17.98 -7.16 3.05
N HIS A 122 17.09 -8.11 3.35
CA HIS A 122 17.49 -9.47 3.71
C HIS A 122 16.99 -10.51 2.71
N THR A 123 15.69 -10.60 2.44
CA THR A 123 15.14 -11.68 1.62
C THR A 123 15.63 -11.60 0.18
N LEU A 124 15.49 -10.45 -0.48
CA LEU A 124 15.94 -10.28 -1.87
C LEU A 124 17.47 -10.29 -1.97
N ALA A 125 18.19 -9.89 -0.92
CA ALA A 125 19.64 -9.99 -0.88
C ALA A 125 20.14 -11.45 -1.01
N THR A 126 19.42 -12.42 -0.41
CA THR A 126 19.73 -13.86 -0.61
C THR A 126 19.51 -14.33 -2.05
N GLN A 127 18.75 -13.59 -2.83
CA GLN A 127 18.48 -13.82 -4.26
C GLN A 127 19.43 -13.05 -5.18
N GLY A 128 20.47 -12.39 -4.62
CA GLY A 128 21.46 -11.64 -5.37
C GLY A 128 21.07 -10.23 -5.76
N VAL A 129 20.03 -9.67 -5.15
CA VAL A 129 19.61 -8.27 -5.33
C VAL A 129 20.33 -7.41 -4.30
N THR A 130 20.89 -6.28 -4.72
CA THR A 130 21.51 -5.28 -3.82
C THR A 130 20.53 -4.14 -3.54
N ASN A 131 20.77 -3.39 -2.46
CA ASN A 131 19.92 -2.26 -2.11
C ASN A 131 20.71 -1.13 -1.45
N THR A 132 20.15 0.09 -1.53
CA THR A 132 20.55 1.25 -0.72
C THR A 132 19.31 1.80 -0.05
N ILE A 133 19.33 1.86 1.28
CA ILE A 133 18.29 2.48 2.10
C ILE A 133 18.71 3.93 2.34
N VAL A 134 17.82 4.87 2.05
CA VAL A 134 18.13 6.31 2.10
C VAL A 134 16.89 7.12 2.47
N ASN A 135 17.09 8.27 3.12
CA ASN A 135 16.02 9.26 3.23
C ASN A 135 15.72 9.81 1.82
N VAL A 136 14.61 9.38 1.23
CA VAL A 136 14.25 9.76 -0.15
C VAL A 136 13.87 11.23 -0.29
N ASN A 137 13.57 11.94 0.81
CA ASN A 137 13.33 13.39 0.81
C ASN A 137 14.65 14.19 0.75
N ASP A 138 15.79 13.58 1.07
CA ASP A 138 17.11 14.11 0.77
C ASP A 138 17.46 13.77 -0.68
N LEU A 139 17.16 14.70 -1.60
CA LEU A 139 17.31 14.46 -3.04
C LEU A 139 18.78 14.29 -3.46
N GLU A 140 19.74 14.86 -2.75
CA GLU A 140 21.17 14.67 -3.01
C GLU A 140 21.57 13.23 -2.62
N ALA A 141 21.15 12.77 -1.46
CA ALA A 141 21.38 11.39 -1.03
C ALA A 141 20.65 10.37 -1.94
N LEU A 142 19.42 10.66 -2.36
CA LEU A 142 18.69 9.84 -3.31
C LEU A 142 19.41 9.72 -4.66
N GLU A 143 19.85 10.85 -5.23
CA GLU A 143 20.60 10.88 -6.50
C GLU A 143 21.92 10.09 -6.37
N ALA A 144 22.63 10.26 -5.26
CA ALA A 144 23.89 9.53 -5.00
C ALA A 144 23.71 8.02 -4.79
N ALA A 145 22.52 7.59 -4.33
CA ALA A 145 22.19 6.18 -4.13
C ALA A 145 21.92 5.43 -5.44
N ILE A 146 21.61 6.14 -6.53
CA ILE A 146 21.28 5.53 -7.82
C ILE A 146 22.55 4.98 -8.49
N GLN A 147 22.54 3.70 -8.84
CA GLN A 147 23.61 2.96 -9.50
C GLN A 147 23.21 2.60 -10.94
N PRO A 148 24.15 2.23 -11.83
CA PRO A 148 23.82 1.83 -13.20
C PRO A 148 22.82 0.66 -13.30
N ASN A 149 22.84 -0.25 -12.31
CA ASN A 149 21.95 -1.41 -12.19
C ASN A 149 20.72 -1.18 -11.31
N THR A 150 20.46 0.06 -10.88
CA THR A 150 19.22 0.39 -10.13
C THR A 150 18.01 0.22 -11.04
N LYS A 151 17.02 -0.53 -10.57
CA LYS A 151 15.79 -0.87 -11.32
C LYS A 151 14.55 -0.20 -10.78
N VAL A 152 14.55 0.27 -9.54
CA VAL A 152 13.37 0.82 -8.89
C VAL A 152 13.77 1.75 -7.75
N VAL A 153 12.99 2.83 -7.59
CA VAL A 153 12.90 3.59 -6.34
C VAL A 153 11.59 3.18 -5.66
N TYR A 154 11.66 2.80 -4.38
CA TYR A 154 10.52 2.35 -3.59
C TYR A 154 10.34 3.20 -2.33
N ALA A 155 9.13 3.70 -2.08
CA ALA A 155 8.78 4.45 -0.87
C ALA A 155 7.34 4.20 -0.43
N GLU A 156 7.00 4.65 0.77
CA GLU A 156 5.62 4.70 1.27
C GLU A 156 5.13 6.15 1.26
N THR A 157 3.84 6.39 1.03
CA THR A 157 3.25 7.74 1.06
C THR A 157 3.39 8.38 2.44
N PHE A 158 3.06 7.60 3.48
CA PHE A 158 3.34 7.89 4.88
C PHE A 158 4.24 6.79 5.43
N GLY A 159 5.36 7.17 6.03
CA GLY A 159 6.28 6.24 6.66
C GLY A 159 5.70 5.56 7.90
N ASN A 160 6.18 4.37 8.16
CA ASN A 160 5.79 3.57 9.31
C ASN A 160 7.00 3.35 10.25
N PRO A 161 6.97 3.80 11.52
CA PRO A 161 5.73 4.09 12.28
C PRO A 161 5.37 5.57 12.44
N ASN A 162 6.19 6.52 12.00
CA ASN A 162 6.16 7.93 12.42
C ASN A 162 5.28 8.85 11.55
N SER A 163 4.68 8.34 10.46
CA SER A 163 3.90 9.15 9.51
C SER A 163 4.67 10.28 8.81
N ASP A 164 5.98 10.12 8.61
CA ASP A 164 6.76 11.00 7.78
C ASP A 164 6.20 11.02 6.35
N VAL A 165 6.21 12.19 5.69
CA VAL A 165 5.57 12.34 4.37
C VAL A 165 6.62 12.30 3.27
N THR A 166 6.46 11.41 2.30
CA THR A 166 7.32 11.36 1.12
C THR A 166 6.99 12.48 0.13
N ASN A 167 8.01 13.20 -0.34
CA ASN A 167 7.88 14.19 -1.41
C ASN A 167 7.77 13.49 -2.79
N LEU A 168 6.57 13.00 -3.10
CA LEU A 168 6.33 12.13 -4.25
C LEU A 168 6.83 12.72 -5.57
N GLU A 169 6.54 14.00 -5.84
CA GLU A 169 6.86 14.63 -7.13
C GLU A 169 8.37 14.77 -7.35
N ASP A 170 9.12 15.17 -6.32
CA ASP A 170 10.56 15.35 -6.45
C ASP A 170 11.29 13.99 -6.50
N VAL A 171 10.83 13.01 -5.71
CA VAL A 171 11.36 11.63 -5.78
C VAL A 171 11.10 11.01 -7.16
N ALA A 172 9.88 11.17 -7.69
CA ALA A 172 9.56 10.71 -9.04
C ALA A 172 10.44 11.39 -10.10
N ALA A 173 10.66 12.71 -9.98
CA ALA A 173 11.52 13.43 -10.93
C ALA A 173 12.96 12.90 -10.93
N VAL A 174 13.53 12.61 -9.76
CA VAL A 174 14.86 11.97 -9.66
C VAL A 174 14.87 10.59 -10.29
N ALA A 175 13.91 9.73 -9.96
CA ALA A 175 13.82 8.38 -10.52
C ALA A 175 13.70 8.40 -12.06
N HIS A 176 12.79 9.22 -12.59
CA HIS A 176 12.54 9.33 -14.03
C HIS A 176 13.72 9.91 -14.81
N LYS A 177 14.48 10.83 -14.24
CA LYS A 177 15.74 11.34 -14.82
C LYS A 177 16.71 10.21 -15.16
N HIS A 178 16.69 9.12 -14.39
CA HIS A 178 17.52 7.93 -14.59
C HIS A 178 16.79 6.80 -15.32
N ASN A 179 15.61 7.03 -15.87
CA ASN A 179 14.76 6.02 -16.48
C ASN A 179 14.48 4.84 -15.52
N ILE A 180 14.11 5.16 -14.29
CA ILE A 180 13.76 4.22 -13.22
C ILE A 180 12.31 4.47 -12.82
N PRO A 181 11.44 3.43 -12.73
CA PRO A 181 10.10 3.58 -12.24
C PRO A 181 10.09 3.85 -10.71
N PHE A 182 9.10 4.63 -10.28
CA PHE A 182 8.83 4.90 -8.89
C PHE A 182 7.61 4.08 -8.42
N ILE A 183 7.83 3.18 -7.46
CA ILE A 183 6.78 2.35 -6.83
C ILE A 183 6.48 2.90 -5.44
N VAL A 184 5.20 3.16 -5.18
CA VAL A 184 4.73 3.71 -3.91
C VAL A 184 3.76 2.78 -3.21
N ASP A 185 4.03 2.46 -1.95
CA ASP A 185 3.04 1.85 -1.07
C ASP A 185 2.12 2.94 -0.50
N ASN A 186 0.87 2.94 -0.95
CA ASN A 186 -0.14 3.91 -0.53
C ASN A 186 -1.11 3.36 0.52
N THR A 187 -0.68 2.35 1.27
CA THR A 187 -1.51 1.70 2.30
C THR A 187 -2.02 2.70 3.34
N PHE A 188 -1.19 3.63 3.82
CA PHE A 188 -1.57 4.62 4.82
C PHE A 188 -2.23 5.86 4.21
N GLY A 189 -1.79 6.26 3.01
CA GLY A 189 -2.38 7.38 2.28
C GLY A 189 -3.81 7.08 1.81
N THR A 190 -4.07 5.88 1.41
CA THR A 190 -5.31 5.44 0.73
C THR A 190 -5.61 6.23 -0.55
N PRO A 191 -6.32 5.66 -1.52
CA PRO A 191 -6.69 6.42 -2.73
C PRO A 191 -7.65 7.58 -2.47
N PHE A 192 -8.21 7.65 -1.25
CA PHE A 192 -9.10 8.73 -0.85
C PHE A 192 -8.35 10.01 -0.42
N LEU A 193 -7.26 9.88 0.31
CA LEU A 193 -6.48 11.03 0.76
C LEU A 193 -5.51 11.53 -0.31
N ILE A 194 -4.87 10.60 -1.04
CA ILE A 194 -3.90 10.90 -2.08
C ILE A 194 -3.84 9.79 -3.13
N ARG A 195 -3.55 10.16 -4.37
CA ARG A 195 -3.31 9.24 -5.49
C ARG A 195 -1.88 9.42 -5.99
N PRO A 196 -0.93 8.61 -5.57
CA PRO A 196 0.48 8.79 -5.93
C PRO A 196 0.75 8.82 -7.44
N ILE A 197 -0.10 8.14 -8.25
CA ILE A 197 0.00 8.19 -9.73
C ILE A 197 -0.17 9.63 -10.25
N GLU A 198 -1.04 10.43 -9.65
CA GLU A 198 -1.23 11.83 -10.01
C GLU A 198 -0.03 12.71 -9.61
N HIS A 199 0.91 12.17 -8.81
CA HIS A 199 2.14 12.80 -8.32
C HIS A 199 3.42 12.13 -8.81
N GLY A 200 3.34 11.33 -9.89
CA GLY A 200 4.50 10.77 -10.57
C GLY A 200 4.86 9.33 -10.20
N ALA A 201 4.14 8.66 -9.33
CA ALA A 201 4.32 7.22 -9.14
C ALA A 201 3.89 6.45 -10.40
N ASP A 202 4.65 5.41 -10.76
CA ASP A 202 4.34 4.57 -11.91
C ASP A 202 3.52 3.34 -11.51
N VAL A 203 3.75 2.85 -10.29
CA VAL A 203 3.03 1.71 -9.73
C VAL A 203 2.69 2.02 -8.28
N VAL A 204 1.48 1.67 -7.88
CA VAL A 204 1.03 1.79 -6.49
C VAL A 204 0.73 0.40 -5.95
N VAL A 205 1.13 0.14 -4.71
CA VAL A 205 0.78 -1.08 -3.98
C VAL A 205 -0.01 -0.75 -2.73
N HIS A 206 -0.86 -1.69 -2.31
CA HIS A 206 -1.59 -1.59 -1.05
C HIS A 206 -1.59 -2.91 -0.30
N SER A 207 -1.45 -2.85 1.00
CA SER A 207 -2.04 -3.85 1.88
C SER A 207 -3.54 -3.55 2.03
N ALA A 208 -4.37 -4.22 1.22
CA ALA A 208 -5.82 -4.06 1.29
C ALA A 208 -6.41 -4.53 2.63
N THR A 209 -5.65 -5.30 3.40
CA THR A 209 -5.90 -5.71 4.79
C THR A 209 -6.19 -4.52 5.71
N LYS A 210 -5.59 -3.34 5.41
CA LYS A 210 -5.61 -2.14 6.26
C LYS A 210 -6.86 -1.30 5.99
N PHE A 211 -6.74 -0.03 5.66
CA PHE A 211 -7.88 0.87 5.46
C PHE A 211 -8.90 0.38 4.43
N ILE A 212 -8.46 -0.29 3.35
CA ILE A 212 -9.39 -0.80 2.32
C ILE A 212 -10.38 -1.78 2.95
N GLY A 213 -9.91 -2.80 3.66
CA GLY A 213 -10.78 -3.72 4.41
C GLY A 213 -11.38 -3.08 5.66
N GLY A 214 -10.54 -2.43 6.46
CA GLY A 214 -10.89 -1.59 7.60
C GLY A 214 -11.37 -2.30 8.86
N HIS A 215 -11.52 -3.63 8.85
CA HIS A 215 -12.16 -4.37 9.95
C HIS A 215 -11.29 -5.49 10.54
N GLY A 216 -10.04 -5.64 10.08
CA GLY A 216 -9.14 -6.70 10.55
C GLY A 216 -9.62 -8.11 10.23
N SER A 217 -10.60 -8.28 9.33
CA SER A 217 -11.28 -9.55 9.06
C SER A 217 -10.73 -10.32 7.88
N SER A 218 -9.98 -9.68 6.97
CA SER A 218 -9.51 -10.32 5.73
C SER A 218 -8.14 -9.81 5.32
N LEU A 219 -7.29 -10.72 4.86
CA LEU A 219 -6.01 -10.39 4.23
C LEU A 219 -6.20 -10.17 2.73
N GLY A 220 -5.45 -9.22 2.19
CA GLY A 220 -5.34 -8.98 0.76
C GLY A 220 -4.30 -7.93 0.43
N GLY A 221 -3.87 -7.93 -0.81
CA GLY A 221 -3.03 -6.90 -1.41
C GLY A 221 -3.54 -6.53 -2.79
N VAL A 222 -3.13 -5.39 -3.28
CA VAL A 222 -3.42 -4.98 -4.65
C VAL A 222 -2.25 -4.18 -5.21
N ILE A 223 -1.95 -4.42 -6.49
CA ILE A 223 -0.96 -3.70 -7.28
C ILE A 223 -1.73 -2.93 -8.34
N VAL A 224 -1.48 -1.64 -8.46
CA VAL A 224 -2.10 -0.77 -9.48
C VAL A 224 -1.02 -0.28 -10.42
N ASP A 225 -1.23 -0.53 -11.72
CA ASP A 225 -0.38 -0.03 -12.81
C ASP A 225 -0.86 1.37 -13.21
N GLY A 226 0.01 2.37 -13.12
CA GLY A 226 -0.27 3.74 -13.56
C GLY A 226 -0.30 3.87 -15.08
N GLY A 227 0.38 2.97 -15.81
CA GLY A 227 0.53 3.03 -17.25
C GLY A 227 1.32 4.24 -17.73
N THR A 228 2.14 4.82 -16.88
CA THR A 228 2.91 6.05 -17.08
C THR A 228 4.33 5.78 -17.55
N PHE A 229 4.95 4.70 -17.10
CA PHE A 229 6.34 4.37 -17.44
C PHE A 229 6.45 3.74 -18.85
N ASP A 230 7.39 4.25 -19.65
CA ASP A 230 7.64 3.71 -20.99
C ASP A 230 8.61 2.53 -20.96
N TRP A 231 8.05 1.31 -20.79
CA TRP A 231 8.82 0.06 -20.77
C TRP A 231 9.56 -0.19 -22.09
N LYS A 232 8.98 0.20 -23.24
CA LYS A 232 9.58 -0.04 -24.56
C LYS A 232 10.79 0.85 -24.81
N ALA A 233 10.73 2.12 -24.44
CA ALA A 233 11.87 3.03 -24.53
C ALA A 233 13.04 2.54 -23.63
N ASN A 234 12.75 1.76 -22.61
CA ASN A 234 13.70 1.25 -21.63
C ASN A 234 13.89 -0.29 -21.71
N ALA A 235 13.72 -0.89 -22.91
CA ALA A 235 13.71 -2.34 -23.12
C ALA A 235 14.97 -3.06 -22.63
N ASP A 236 16.14 -2.45 -22.75
CA ASP A 236 17.40 -3.05 -22.28
C ASP A 236 17.49 -3.09 -20.74
N LYS A 237 16.88 -2.12 -20.09
CA LYS A 237 16.82 -2.06 -18.63
C LYS A 237 15.71 -2.97 -18.06
N TYR A 238 14.59 -3.12 -18.76
CA TYR A 238 13.42 -3.93 -18.32
C TYR A 238 13.04 -4.99 -19.37
N PRO A 239 13.95 -5.95 -19.66
CA PRO A 239 13.72 -6.96 -20.70
C PRO A 239 12.52 -7.85 -20.40
N SER A 240 12.17 -8.07 -19.14
CA SER A 240 11.03 -8.88 -18.72
C SER A 240 9.69 -8.37 -19.21
N LEU A 241 9.56 -7.05 -19.46
CA LEU A 241 8.34 -6.41 -19.96
C LEU A 241 8.40 -6.08 -21.45
N ALA A 242 9.58 -5.75 -21.96
CA ALA A 242 9.75 -5.15 -23.28
C ALA A 242 10.51 -6.03 -24.29
N LYS A 243 10.91 -7.25 -23.91
CA LYS A 243 11.51 -8.25 -24.83
C LYS A 243 10.69 -9.54 -24.83
N PRO A 244 10.86 -10.42 -25.85
CA PRO A 244 10.14 -11.68 -25.94
C PRO A 244 10.28 -12.56 -24.69
N ASP A 245 9.19 -12.93 -24.07
CA ASP A 245 9.17 -13.81 -22.89
C ASP A 245 9.12 -15.28 -23.33
N PRO A 246 10.10 -16.11 -22.99
CA PRO A 246 10.15 -17.52 -23.39
C PRO A 246 9.07 -18.38 -22.74
N SER A 247 8.54 -17.97 -21.56
CA SER A 247 7.47 -18.69 -20.86
C SER A 247 6.10 -18.40 -21.46
N TYR A 248 6.01 -17.41 -22.37
CA TYR A 248 4.77 -16.99 -23.01
C TYR A 248 4.88 -16.94 -24.55
N HIS A 249 5.51 -17.98 -25.14
CA HIS A 249 5.66 -18.13 -26.60
C HIS A 249 6.31 -16.92 -27.31
N GLY A 250 7.19 -16.20 -26.63
CA GLY A 250 7.84 -15.01 -27.18
C GLY A 250 6.98 -13.74 -27.17
N ALA A 251 5.88 -13.70 -26.44
CA ALA A 251 5.10 -12.49 -26.30
C ALA A 251 5.91 -11.38 -25.60
N VAL A 252 5.74 -10.15 -26.07
CA VAL A 252 6.27 -8.93 -25.44
C VAL A 252 5.12 -8.29 -24.67
N PHE A 253 5.17 -8.28 -23.34
CA PHE A 253 4.06 -7.79 -22.53
C PHE A 253 3.70 -6.33 -22.81
N ALA A 254 4.70 -5.47 -23.04
CA ALA A 254 4.50 -4.09 -23.44
C ALA A 254 3.79 -3.91 -24.79
N ASP A 255 3.79 -4.94 -25.67
CA ASP A 255 3.02 -4.94 -26.91
C ASP A 255 1.61 -5.47 -26.72
N VAL A 256 1.48 -6.61 -26.02
CA VAL A 256 0.18 -7.33 -25.86
C VAL A 256 -0.76 -6.58 -24.92
N ALA A 257 -0.24 -5.94 -23.87
CA ALA A 257 -1.03 -5.30 -22.82
C ALA A 257 -0.89 -3.77 -22.79
N GLY A 258 0.02 -3.21 -23.60
CA GLY A 258 0.22 -1.76 -23.68
C GLY A 258 0.49 -1.15 -22.30
N LYS A 259 -0.34 -0.20 -21.89
CA LYS A 259 -0.20 0.50 -20.61
C LYS A 259 -0.39 -0.38 -19.38
N ALA A 260 -1.07 -1.52 -19.49
CA ALA A 260 -1.27 -2.48 -18.40
C ALA A 260 -0.21 -3.59 -18.38
N ALA A 261 0.93 -3.39 -19.02
CA ALA A 261 1.98 -4.39 -19.18
C ALA A 261 2.52 -4.89 -17.82
N PHE A 262 2.67 -4.01 -16.86
CA PHE A 262 3.25 -4.33 -15.57
C PHE A 262 2.41 -5.36 -14.80
N VAL A 263 1.14 -5.11 -14.58
CA VAL A 263 0.25 -6.05 -13.86
C VAL A 263 -0.10 -7.27 -14.70
N THR A 264 -0.16 -7.15 -16.04
CA THR A 264 -0.42 -8.29 -16.92
C THR A 264 0.70 -9.31 -16.83
N ARG A 265 1.97 -8.89 -16.83
CA ARG A 265 3.10 -9.80 -16.64
C ARG A 265 3.09 -10.46 -15.26
N ILE A 266 2.81 -9.70 -14.21
CA ILE A 266 2.71 -10.28 -12.86
C ILE A 266 1.65 -11.38 -12.85
N ARG A 267 0.46 -11.13 -13.41
CA ARG A 267 -0.64 -12.12 -13.50
C ARG A 267 -0.23 -13.34 -14.30
N ALA A 268 0.33 -13.13 -15.49
CA ALA A 268 0.61 -14.19 -16.45
C ALA A 268 1.82 -15.04 -16.08
N VAL A 269 2.79 -14.51 -15.35
CA VAL A 269 4.05 -15.18 -15.00
C VAL A 269 4.16 -15.38 -13.50
N ILE A 270 4.33 -14.31 -12.72
CA ILE A 270 4.69 -14.43 -11.30
C ILE A 270 3.54 -15.07 -10.49
N LEU A 271 2.34 -14.52 -10.58
CA LEU A 271 1.17 -15.06 -9.87
C LEU A 271 0.83 -16.49 -10.34
N ARG A 272 0.93 -16.75 -11.66
CA ARG A 272 0.71 -18.10 -12.21
C ARG A 272 1.62 -19.12 -11.56
N ASP A 273 2.89 -18.80 -11.42
CA ASP A 273 3.93 -19.76 -11.05
C ASP A 273 4.14 -19.85 -9.53
N THR A 274 3.92 -18.76 -8.77
CA THR A 274 4.16 -18.71 -7.32
C THR A 274 2.88 -18.74 -6.46
N GLY A 275 1.73 -18.41 -7.04
CA GLY A 275 0.42 -18.79 -6.52
C GLY A 275 -0.16 -17.96 -5.38
N ALA A 276 0.33 -16.74 -5.07
CA ALA A 276 -0.23 -15.89 -4.02
C ALA A 276 -1.55 -15.21 -4.45
N THR A 277 -2.50 -16.00 -4.92
CA THR A 277 -3.83 -15.53 -5.35
C THR A 277 -4.71 -15.19 -4.16
N ILE A 278 -5.51 -14.13 -4.29
CA ILE A 278 -6.56 -13.83 -3.29
C ILE A 278 -7.75 -14.76 -3.48
N SER A 279 -8.44 -15.16 -2.40
CA SER A 279 -9.69 -15.88 -2.54
C SER A 279 -10.83 -14.95 -2.98
N PRO A 280 -11.83 -15.45 -3.75
CA PRO A 280 -13.00 -14.64 -4.11
C PRO A 280 -13.75 -14.10 -2.90
N LEU A 281 -13.84 -14.85 -1.82
CA LEU A 281 -14.47 -14.41 -0.57
C LEU A 281 -13.71 -13.24 0.06
N ASN A 282 -12.36 -13.31 0.14
CA ASN A 282 -11.56 -12.20 0.66
C ASN A 282 -11.70 -10.96 -0.21
N ALA A 283 -11.65 -11.11 -1.54
CA ALA A 283 -11.87 -9.99 -2.46
C ALA A 283 -13.25 -9.33 -2.25
N TRP A 284 -14.29 -10.13 -2.03
CA TRP A 284 -15.63 -9.64 -1.74
C TRP A 284 -15.72 -8.89 -0.41
N ILE A 285 -15.10 -9.42 0.66
CA ILE A 285 -15.03 -8.74 1.97
C ILE A 285 -14.30 -7.40 1.85
N LEU A 286 -13.17 -7.37 1.14
CA LEU A 286 -12.42 -6.14 0.89
C LEU A 286 -13.19 -5.14 0.04
N LEU A 287 -14.00 -5.62 -0.91
CA LEU A 287 -14.89 -4.79 -1.72
C LEU A 287 -15.96 -4.12 -0.86
N GLN A 288 -16.55 -4.83 0.11
CA GLN A 288 -17.49 -4.23 1.08
C GLN A 288 -16.81 -3.14 1.93
N GLY A 289 -15.58 -3.38 2.37
CA GLY A 289 -14.78 -2.34 3.05
C GLY A 289 -14.53 -1.13 2.16
N LEU A 290 -14.19 -1.35 0.90
CA LEU A 290 -13.90 -0.29 -0.06
C LEU A 290 -15.10 0.64 -0.29
N GLU A 291 -16.32 0.12 -0.28
CA GLU A 291 -17.55 0.90 -0.48
C GLU A 291 -17.79 1.97 0.59
N THR A 292 -17.16 1.86 1.75
CA THR A 292 -17.26 2.85 2.85
C THR A 292 -15.90 3.50 3.19
N LEU A 293 -14.91 3.37 2.32
CA LEU A 293 -13.54 3.83 2.57
C LEU A 293 -13.51 5.33 2.91
N SER A 294 -14.12 6.18 2.10
CA SER A 294 -14.13 7.64 2.30
C SER A 294 -14.71 8.01 3.65
N LEU A 295 -15.88 7.46 4.00
CA LEU A 295 -16.56 7.74 5.27
C LEU A 295 -15.71 7.35 6.49
N ARG A 296 -15.03 6.20 6.40
CA ARG A 296 -14.18 5.72 7.49
C ARG A 296 -12.92 6.56 7.62
N VAL A 297 -12.25 6.84 6.50
CA VAL A 297 -11.00 7.60 6.50
C VAL A 297 -11.22 9.03 6.98
N GLU A 298 -12.30 9.71 6.56
CA GLU A 298 -12.67 11.03 7.11
C GLU A 298 -12.81 10.99 8.63
N ARG A 299 -13.50 9.97 9.18
CA ARG A 299 -13.67 9.82 10.62
C ARG A 299 -12.35 9.51 11.33
N HIS A 300 -11.53 8.61 10.79
CA HIS A 300 -10.19 8.31 11.31
C HIS A 300 -9.34 9.57 11.42
N VAL A 301 -9.26 10.36 10.34
CA VAL A 301 -8.50 11.60 10.29
C VAL A 301 -9.04 12.64 11.28
N SER A 302 -10.35 12.85 11.28
CA SER A 302 -10.98 13.81 12.21
C SER A 302 -10.70 13.47 13.67
N ASN A 303 -10.76 12.18 14.04
CA ASN A 303 -10.43 11.73 15.38
C ASN A 303 -8.93 11.87 15.68
N ALA A 304 -8.07 11.47 14.74
CA ALA A 304 -6.62 11.52 14.91
C ALA A 304 -6.11 12.94 15.16
N LEU A 305 -6.59 13.94 14.41
CA LEU A 305 -6.17 15.33 14.60
C LEU A 305 -6.52 15.84 16.00
N LYS A 306 -7.68 15.46 16.56
CA LYS A 306 -8.04 15.83 17.94
C LYS A 306 -7.20 15.10 18.99
N VAL A 307 -6.82 13.83 18.73
CA VAL A 307 -5.89 13.11 19.59
C VAL A 307 -4.50 13.72 19.53
N VAL A 308 -4.01 14.13 18.35
CA VAL A 308 -2.73 14.83 18.18
C VAL A 308 -2.73 16.13 18.99
N GLU A 309 -3.79 16.94 18.91
CA GLU A 309 -3.92 18.17 19.70
C GLU A 309 -3.91 17.88 21.21
N PHE A 310 -4.65 16.87 21.66
CA PHE A 310 -4.68 16.46 23.06
C PHE A 310 -3.30 16.01 23.56
N LEU A 311 -2.59 15.19 22.80
CA LEU A 311 -1.25 14.71 23.16
C LEU A 311 -0.22 15.82 23.14
N ALA A 312 -0.24 16.72 22.16
CA ALA A 312 0.69 17.83 22.05
C ALA A 312 0.59 18.82 23.24
N ASN A 313 -0.59 18.90 23.87
CA ASN A 313 -0.82 19.73 25.04
C ASN A 313 -0.66 18.96 26.41
N ASN A 314 -0.35 17.66 26.37
CA ASN A 314 -0.23 16.88 27.59
C ASN A 314 1.17 16.97 28.21
N PRO A 315 1.33 17.40 29.49
CA PRO A 315 2.63 17.58 30.14
C PRO A 315 3.45 16.29 30.31
N LYS A 316 2.82 15.10 30.21
CA LYS A 316 3.48 13.78 30.28
C LYS A 316 3.97 13.27 28.91
N VAL A 317 3.63 13.97 27.84
CA VAL A 317 4.13 13.69 26.49
C VAL A 317 5.40 14.50 26.25
N GLU A 318 6.40 13.89 25.65
CA GLU A 318 7.66 14.51 25.29
C GLU A 318 7.63 15.02 23.85
N LYS A 319 7.09 14.20 22.94
CA LYS A 319 7.01 14.49 21.51
C LYS A 319 5.80 13.80 20.88
N VAL A 320 5.20 14.45 19.90
CA VAL A 320 4.21 13.84 19.01
C VAL A 320 4.76 13.88 17.58
N ASN A 321 4.88 12.73 16.95
CA ASN A 321 5.33 12.60 15.56
C ASN A 321 4.12 12.59 14.63
N HIS A 322 3.61 13.78 14.28
CA HIS A 322 2.51 13.91 13.32
C HIS A 322 2.71 15.14 12.45
N PRO A 323 2.65 15.01 11.11
CA PRO A 323 3.00 16.09 10.19
C PRO A 323 1.99 17.25 10.14
N SER A 324 0.82 17.11 10.80
CA SER A 324 -0.09 18.27 10.98
C SER A 324 0.46 19.33 11.93
N LEU A 325 1.41 18.99 12.78
CA LEU A 325 2.02 19.93 13.72
C LEU A 325 3.01 20.86 12.99
N PRO A 326 2.94 22.19 13.19
CA PRO A 326 3.85 23.14 12.52
C PRO A 326 5.34 22.91 12.82
N SER A 327 5.65 22.22 13.92
CA SER A 327 7.03 21.87 14.30
C SER A 327 7.58 20.63 13.60
N HIS A 328 6.73 19.87 12.89
CA HIS A 328 7.17 18.67 12.17
C HIS A 328 7.94 19.04 10.89
N PRO A 329 9.07 18.38 10.58
CA PRO A 329 9.85 18.70 9.39
C PRO A 329 9.04 18.61 8.09
N ASP A 330 8.14 17.66 7.98
CA ASP A 330 7.31 17.43 6.79
C ASP A 330 5.99 18.22 6.78
N HIS A 331 5.82 19.22 7.66
CA HIS A 331 4.58 19.98 7.74
C HIS A 331 4.18 20.61 6.40
N ALA A 332 5.14 21.14 5.67
CA ALA A 332 4.89 21.74 4.35
C ALA A 332 4.42 20.71 3.31
N LEU A 333 5.02 19.51 3.31
CA LEU A 333 4.59 18.40 2.45
C LEU A 333 3.19 17.91 2.83
N TYR A 334 2.91 17.82 4.13
CA TYR A 334 1.58 17.48 4.62
C TYR A 334 0.52 18.47 4.15
N GLN A 335 0.77 19.76 4.25
CA GLN A 335 -0.16 20.78 3.74
C GLN A 335 -0.35 20.69 2.22
N LYS A 336 0.72 20.35 1.48
CA LYS A 336 0.68 20.21 0.02
C LYS A 336 -0.18 19.01 -0.41
N TYR A 337 0.06 17.84 0.18
CA TYR A 337 -0.53 16.59 -0.27
C TYR A 337 -1.85 16.22 0.43
N PHE A 338 -2.07 16.71 1.65
CA PHE A 338 -3.21 16.33 2.49
C PHE A 338 -4.01 17.56 2.97
N PRO A 339 -4.58 18.36 2.04
CA PRO A 339 -5.32 19.58 2.41
C PRO A 339 -6.55 19.30 3.29
N ASN A 340 -7.09 18.07 3.25
CA ASN A 340 -8.22 17.62 4.07
C ASN A 340 -7.78 16.81 5.30
N GLY A 341 -6.47 16.81 5.62
CA GLY A 341 -5.89 16.03 6.69
C GLY A 341 -5.50 14.61 6.27
N GLY A 342 -4.75 13.94 7.13
CA GLY A 342 -4.25 12.58 6.94
C GLY A 342 -3.53 12.07 8.19
N GLY A 343 -2.93 10.87 8.15
CA GLY A 343 -2.07 10.37 9.20
C GLY A 343 -2.80 9.92 10.46
N SER A 344 -3.79 9.04 10.37
CA SER A 344 -4.47 8.49 11.56
C SER A 344 -3.68 7.38 12.28
N ILE A 345 -2.48 7.06 11.78
CA ILE A 345 -1.51 6.17 12.40
C ILE A 345 -0.26 7.00 12.62
N PHE A 346 0.17 7.14 13.88
CA PHE A 346 1.31 7.97 14.21
C PHE A 346 1.93 7.54 15.55
N THR A 347 3.07 8.12 15.91
CA THR A 347 3.74 7.84 17.18
C THR A 347 3.79 9.07 18.07
N PHE A 348 3.92 8.81 19.36
CA PHE A 348 4.30 9.83 20.33
C PHE A 348 5.28 9.24 21.35
N GLU A 349 6.02 10.08 22.03
CA GLU A 349 6.95 9.71 23.08
C GLU A 349 6.45 10.18 24.43
N ILE A 350 6.41 9.25 25.39
CA ILE A 350 5.94 9.51 26.74
C ILE A 350 7.13 9.73 27.69
N LYS A 351 7.00 10.66 28.64
CA LYS A 351 8.03 10.85 29.68
C LYS A 351 8.06 9.66 30.62
N GLY A 352 9.26 9.21 30.98
CA GLY A 352 9.45 8.10 31.93
C GLY A 352 9.87 6.78 31.27
N GLY A 353 10.16 6.79 29.96
CA GLY A 353 10.75 5.64 29.27
C GLY A 353 9.80 4.46 29.10
N GLN A 354 10.37 3.28 28.89
CA GLN A 354 9.63 2.05 28.59
C GLN A 354 8.62 1.66 29.67
N GLU A 355 8.96 1.83 30.96
CA GLU A 355 8.05 1.46 32.05
C GLU A 355 6.78 2.31 32.03
N ALA A 356 6.93 3.62 31.78
CA ALA A 356 5.79 4.53 31.65
C ALA A 356 4.96 4.21 30.40
N ALA A 357 5.62 3.90 29.27
CA ALA A 357 4.96 3.50 28.03
C ALA A 357 4.12 2.22 28.22
N TRP A 358 4.69 1.19 28.84
CA TRP A 358 3.97 -0.04 29.12
C TRP A 358 2.80 0.16 30.08
N LYS A 359 3.02 0.90 31.18
CA LYS A 359 1.97 1.20 32.14
C LYS A 359 0.81 1.99 31.53
N PHE A 360 1.13 2.93 30.64
CA PHE A 360 0.13 3.66 29.87
C PHE A 360 -0.67 2.72 28.95
N ILE A 361 0.02 1.90 28.14
CA ILE A 361 -0.61 0.95 27.22
C ILE A 361 -1.51 -0.04 27.96
N ASP A 362 -1.02 -0.65 29.03
CA ASP A 362 -1.76 -1.63 29.83
C ASP A 362 -2.95 -1.02 30.60
N SER A 363 -2.99 0.30 30.68
CA SER A 363 -4.09 1.03 31.33
C SER A 363 -5.23 1.41 30.39
N LEU A 364 -5.03 1.32 29.08
CA LEU A 364 -6.05 1.61 28.08
C LEU A 364 -7.17 0.56 28.11
N GLN A 365 -8.41 0.99 27.87
CA GLN A 365 -9.60 0.16 27.93
C GLN A 365 -10.32 0.01 26.59
N ILE A 366 -10.21 1.02 25.71
CA ILE A 366 -10.79 1.03 24.37
C ILE A 366 -9.76 0.55 23.35
N PHE A 367 -8.52 1.01 23.47
CA PHE A 367 -7.45 0.63 22.55
C PHE A 367 -7.07 -0.84 22.71
N SER A 368 -7.04 -1.59 21.62
CA SER A 368 -6.56 -2.96 21.63
C SER A 368 -5.04 -3.01 21.40
N LEU A 369 -4.31 -3.69 22.26
CA LEU A 369 -2.88 -3.95 22.12
C LEU A 369 -2.65 -5.11 21.14
N LEU A 370 -2.24 -4.81 19.92
CA LEU A 370 -1.99 -5.81 18.88
C LEU A 370 -1.16 -5.26 17.70
N ALA A 371 -0.59 -6.16 16.91
CA ALA A 371 0.24 -5.85 15.76
C ALA A 371 -0.60 -5.64 14.49
N ASN A 372 -1.49 -4.64 14.49
CA ASN A 372 -2.24 -4.20 13.31
C ASN A 372 -2.35 -2.67 13.32
N VAL A 373 -2.92 -2.10 12.23
CA VAL A 373 -3.23 -0.68 12.07
C VAL A 373 -4.44 -0.52 11.15
N ALA A 374 -5.04 0.67 11.13
CA ALA A 374 -6.11 1.04 10.21
C ALA A 374 -7.39 0.19 10.35
N ASP A 375 -7.64 -0.33 11.54
CA ASP A 375 -8.91 -0.92 11.91
C ASP A 375 -9.89 0.20 12.32
N VAL A 376 -11.19 -0.02 12.14
CA VAL A 376 -12.24 0.88 12.65
C VAL A 376 -12.19 1.03 14.17
N LYS A 377 -11.56 0.10 14.88
CA LYS A 377 -11.26 0.17 16.31
C LYS A 377 -9.89 0.78 16.55
N SER A 378 -9.75 1.58 17.59
CA SER A 378 -8.48 2.15 18.02
C SER A 378 -7.51 1.08 18.51
N LEU A 379 -6.26 1.14 18.03
CA LEU A 379 -5.21 0.17 18.33
C LEU A 379 -3.97 0.88 18.87
N VAL A 380 -3.20 0.15 19.68
CA VAL A 380 -1.95 0.62 20.27
C VAL A 380 -0.88 -0.48 20.22
N ILE A 381 0.37 -0.08 20.07
CA ILE A 381 1.52 -0.99 20.22
C ILE A 381 2.75 -0.21 20.68
N HIS A 382 3.69 -0.92 21.30
CA HIS A 382 5.03 -0.41 21.66
C HIS A 382 6.06 -0.89 20.62
N PRO A 383 6.39 -0.10 19.59
CA PRO A 383 7.21 -0.57 18.47
C PRO A 383 8.57 -1.13 18.89
N TYR A 384 9.23 -0.46 19.85
CA TYR A 384 10.57 -0.80 20.31
C TYR A 384 10.70 -2.26 20.79
N THR A 385 9.70 -2.79 21.51
CA THR A 385 9.75 -4.16 22.06
C THR A 385 8.93 -5.17 21.24
N THR A 386 8.32 -4.77 20.13
CA THR A 386 7.43 -5.64 19.34
C THR A 386 7.75 -5.60 17.84
N THR A 387 7.13 -4.71 17.08
CA THR A 387 7.21 -4.70 15.61
C THR A 387 8.60 -4.38 15.06
N HIS A 388 9.47 -3.75 15.85
CA HIS A 388 10.82 -3.36 15.46
C HIS A 388 11.88 -3.98 16.40
N SER A 389 11.51 -4.96 17.21
CA SER A 389 12.41 -5.61 18.20
C SER A 389 13.57 -6.39 17.58
N GLN A 390 13.54 -6.64 16.27
CA GLN A 390 14.61 -7.32 15.53
C GLN A 390 15.67 -6.35 14.97
N MET A 391 15.42 -5.05 15.06
CA MET A 391 16.34 -4.00 14.58
C MET A 391 17.46 -3.77 15.58
N THR A 392 18.62 -3.43 15.06
CA THR A 392 19.76 -2.97 15.88
C THR A 392 19.46 -1.62 16.51
N PRO A 393 20.18 -1.23 17.60
CA PRO A 393 20.02 0.11 18.20
C PRO A 393 20.23 1.25 17.19
N GLU A 394 21.14 1.07 16.24
CA GLU A 394 21.44 2.03 15.19
C GLU A 394 20.26 2.18 14.21
N GLU A 395 19.66 1.07 13.79
CA GLU A 395 18.46 1.07 12.92
C GLU A 395 17.24 1.67 13.61
N LEU A 396 17.03 1.37 14.90
CA LEU A 396 15.98 1.99 15.71
C LEU A 396 16.17 3.51 15.82
N ALA A 397 17.40 3.97 16.03
CA ALA A 397 17.72 5.37 16.10
C ALA A 397 17.47 6.09 14.77
N GLN A 398 17.81 5.47 13.64
CA GLN A 398 17.53 6.00 12.29
C GLN A 398 16.02 6.15 12.04
N GLN A 399 15.21 5.24 12.56
CA GLN A 399 13.75 5.32 12.49
C GLN A 399 13.10 6.13 13.61
N HIS A 400 13.90 6.82 14.41
CA HIS A 400 13.43 7.62 15.55
C HIS A 400 12.53 6.84 16.53
N ILE A 401 12.83 5.54 16.74
CA ILE A 401 12.12 4.68 17.68
C ILE A 401 12.93 4.57 18.97
N THR A 402 12.34 5.04 20.07
CA THR A 402 12.94 5.02 21.40
C THR A 402 12.17 4.08 22.35
N PRO A 403 12.71 3.74 23.53
CA PRO A 403 11.95 3.02 24.56
C PRO A 403 10.69 3.75 25.05
N SER A 404 10.55 5.04 24.76
CA SER A 404 9.38 5.87 25.09
C SER A 404 8.32 5.91 23.99
N THR A 405 8.60 5.33 22.81
CA THR A 405 7.77 5.45 21.61
C THR A 405 6.53 4.56 21.71
N ILE A 406 5.36 5.14 21.55
CA ILE A 406 4.07 4.45 21.46
C ILE A 406 3.46 4.76 20.09
N ARG A 407 3.01 3.74 19.37
CA ARG A 407 2.26 3.91 18.12
C ARG A 407 0.77 3.75 18.38
N LEU A 408 -0.01 4.73 17.91
CA LEU A 408 -1.47 4.69 17.89
C LEU A 408 -1.96 4.50 16.45
N SER A 409 -3.05 3.76 16.31
CA SER A 409 -3.90 3.73 15.12
C SER A 409 -5.29 4.14 15.57
N ILE A 410 -5.69 5.35 15.23
CA ILE A 410 -6.93 5.94 15.74
C ILE A 410 -8.12 5.41 14.95
N GLY A 411 -9.10 4.87 15.65
CA GLY A 411 -10.31 4.30 15.08
C GLY A 411 -11.43 5.31 14.82
N THR A 412 -12.64 4.78 14.64
CA THR A 412 -13.83 5.56 14.27
C THR A 412 -14.80 5.73 15.43
N GLU A 413 -14.42 5.35 16.64
CA GLU A 413 -15.22 5.50 17.87
C GLU A 413 -15.57 6.97 18.13
N HIS A 414 -16.46 7.22 19.07
CA HIS A 414 -16.76 8.60 19.47
C HIS A 414 -15.48 9.24 20.06
N ILE A 415 -15.17 10.44 19.63
CA ILE A 415 -13.91 11.08 20.01
C ILE A 415 -13.77 11.31 21.51
N ASP A 416 -14.86 11.65 22.19
CA ASP A 416 -14.81 11.88 23.65
C ASP A 416 -14.43 10.60 24.40
N ASP A 417 -14.93 9.44 23.96
CA ASP A 417 -14.56 8.14 24.56
C ASP A 417 -13.08 7.83 24.34
N ILE A 418 -12.52 8.11 23.16
CA ILE A 418 -11.10 7.97 22.88
C ILE A 418 -10.26 8.87 23.79
N LEU A 419 -10.65 10.14 23.92
CA LEU A 419 -9.92 11.11 24.74
C LEU A 419 -10.01 10.79 26.24
N ASP A 420 -11.16 10.32 26.71
CA ASP A 420 -11.36 9.90 28.10
C ASP A 420 -10.51 8.67 28.42
N ASP A 421 -10.41 7.71 27.49
CA ASP A 421 -9.56 6.53 27.66
C ASP A 421 -8.06 6.90 27.72
N LEU A 422 -7.60 7.78 26.84
CA LEU A 422 -6.23 8.30 26.88
C LEU A 422 -5.96 9.04 28.20
N LYS A 423 -6.88 9.90 28.64
CA LYS A 423 -6.75 10.68 29.87
C LYS A 423 -6.64 9.79 31.10
N GLN A 424 -7.55 8.81 31.24
CA GLN A 424 -7.51 7.90 32.39
C GLN A 424 -6.24 7.04 32.42
N ALA A 425 -5.66 6.71 31.25
CA ALA A 425 -4.38 6.01 31.17
C ALA A 425 -3.21 6.92 31.60
N PHE A 426 -3.21 8.19 31.19
CA PHE A 426 -2.24 9.17 31.67
C PHE A 426 -2.35 9.42 33.18
N ASP A 427 -3.54 9.37 33.77
CA ASP A 427 -3.71 9.59 35.22
C ASP A 427 -3.07 8.47 36.06
N LYS A 428 -2.79 7.31 35.45
CA LYS A 428 -2.18 6.16 36.16
C LYS A 428 -0.65 6.10 36.14
N ILE A 429 0.00 6.95 35.35
CA ILE A 429 1.48 6.99 35.19
C ILE A 429 2.11 8.18 35.89
#